data_ca5a661763a14026d148469a7a25d4fc
#
_entry.id   ca5a661763a14026d148469a7a25d4fc
#
_cell.length_a   1.000
_cell.length_b   1.000
_cell.length_c   1.000
_cell.angle_alpha   90.00
_cell.angle_beta   90.00
_cell.angle_gamma   90.00
#
_symmetry.space_group_name_H-M   'P 1'
#
loop_
_entity.id
_entity.type
_entity.pdbx_description
1 polymer ?
#
loop_
_entity_poly.entity_id
_entity_poly.type
_entity_poly.pdbx_seq_one_letter_code
_entity_poly.pdbx_strand_id
1 'polypeptide(L)'
;MKFFIDTANLKDIKEANDLGVLDGVTTNPSLMAKEGITGADNIIAHYVKICELVDGDVSAEVISTDFDGMVAEGEKLAALHPQIVVKIPMIKDGVKAIKYFSNKGIRTNCTLVFSAGQALLAAKAGATYVSPFIGRLDDISTDGLQLIEDIKLVYDNYGYETQIL
;
A
#
# COMPACT_ATOMS: atom_id res chain seq x y z
N MET A 1 14.56 7.57 -4.58
CA MET A 1 13.47 7.75 -3.60
C MET A 1 12.19 8.00 -4.38
N LYS A 2 11.08 7.44 -3.93
CA LYS A 2 9.76 7.69 -4.54
C LYS A 2 8.91 8.53 -3.59
N PHE A 3 8.15 9.47 -4.15
CA PHE A 3 7.21 10.30 -3.41
C PHE A 3 5.78 9.86 -3.68
N PHE A 4 5.06 9.55 -2.62
CA PHE A 4 3.64 9.21 -2.66
C PHE A 4 2.85 10.21 -1.81
N ILE A 5 1.64 10.54 -2.26
CA ILE A 5 0.68 11.27 -1.43
C ILE A 5 -0.34 10.29 -0.85
N ASP A 6 -0.62 10.40 0.47
CA ASP A 6 -1.61 9.56 1.17
C ASP A 6 -2.94 10.31 1.32
N THR A 7 -3.80 10.20 0.32
CA THR A 7 -5.10 10.88 0.29
C THR A 7 -6.06 10.22 -0.71
N ALA A 8 -7.37 10.44 -0.54
CA ALA A 8 -8.41 10.13 -1.53
C ALA A 8 -8.96 11.39 -2.21
N ASN A 9 -8.48 12.59 -1.85
CA ASN A 9 -8.96 13.84 -2.41
C ASN A 9 -8.34 14.10 -3.78
N LEU A 10 -9.17 14.12 -4.83
CA LEU A 10 -8.69 14.30 -6.21
C LEU A 10 -8.02 15.65 -6.45
N LYS A 11 -8.41 16.70 -5.71
CA LYS A 11 -7.81 18.03 -5.84
C LYS A 11 -6.38 18.03 -5.28
N ASP A 12 -6.18 17.41 -4.10
CA ASP A 12 -4.87 17.31 -3.48
C ASP A 12 -3.93 16.45 -4.34
N ILE A 13 -4.45 15.35 -4.90
CA ILE A 13 -3.70 14.47 -5.82
C ILE A 13 -3.25 15.26 -7.06
N LYS A 14 -4.18 16.02 -7.65
CA LYS A 14 -3.86 16.83 -8.83
C LYS A 14 -2.80 17.89 -8.51
N GLU A 15 -2.94 18.59 -7.38
CA GLU A 15 -1.98 19.61 -6.96
C GLU A 15 -0.59 18.99 -6.73
N ALA A 16 -0.51 17.82 -6.09
CA ALA A 16 0.74 17.09 -5.91
C ALA A 16 1.34 16.61 -7.24
N ASN A 17 0.51 16.14 -8.17
CA ASN A 17 0.95 15.69 -9.50
C ASN A 17 1.48 16.87 -10.35
N ASP A 18 0.86 18.05 -10.24
CA ASP A 18 1.29 19.27 -10.95
C ASP A 18 2.71 19.74 -10.52
N LEU A 19 3.24 19.27 -9.37
CA LEU A 19 4.64 19.49 -8.97
C LEU A 19 5.65 18.71 -9.83
N GLY A 20 5.21 17.67 -10.56
CA GLY A 20 6.05 16.88 -11.45
C GLY A 20 7.03 15.93 -10.76
N VAL A 21 6.84 15.63 -9.46
CA VAL A 21 7.71 14.75 -8.67
C VAL A 21 6.94 13.61 -7.97
N LEU A 22 5.65 13.48 -8.25
CA LEU A 22 4.79 12.46 -7.65
C LEU A 22 5.01 11.11 -8.35
N ASP A 23 5.32 10.06 -7.58
CA ASP A 23 5.52 8.70 -8.07
C ASP A 23 4.31 7.78 -7.83
N GLY A 24 3.34 8.22 -7.05
CA GLY A 24 2.15 7.44 -6.79
C GLY A 24 1.25 7.98 -5.70
N VAL A 25 0.17 7.24 -5.45
CA VAL A 25 -0.85 7.57 -4.46
C VAL A 25 -1.11 6.38 -3.56
N THR A 26 -1.14 6.60 -2.26
CA THR A 26 -1.71 5.66 -1.32
C THR A 26 -3.06 6.17 -0.82
N THR A 27 -4.00 5.27 -0.66
CA THR A 27 -5.29 5.57 -0.05
C THR A 27 -5.77 4.39 0.79
N ASN A 28 -6.88 4.55 1.48
CA ASN A 28 -7.48 3.52 2.32
C ASN A 28 -8.98 3.79 2.51
N PRO A 29 -9.77 2.82 3.03
CA PRO A 29 -11.20 3.01 3.22
C PRO A 29 -11.58 4.22 4.08
N SER A 30 -10.77 4.58 5.07
CA SER A 30 -11.02 5.73 5.95
C SER A 30 -10.84 7.05 5.22
N LEU A 31 -9.85 7.17 4.34
CA LEU A 31 -9.64 8.34 3.49
C LEU A 31 -10.77 8.48 2.47
N MET A 32 -11.22 7.37 1.85
CA MET A 32 -12.37 7.35 0.97
C MET A 32 -13.64 7.86 1.68
N ALA A 33 -13.88 7.38 2.91
CA ALA A 33 -15.04 7.79 3.70
C ALA A 33 -15.01 9.27 4.08
N LYS A 34 -13.83 9.84 4.37
CA LYS A 34 -13.68 11.28 4.65
C LYS A 34 -14.07 12.15 3.46
N GLU A 35 -13.83 11.70 2.24
CA GLU A 35 -14.25 12.37 1.00
C GLU A 35 -15.72 12.06 0.64
N GLY A 36 -16.46 11.38 1.51
CA GLY A 36 -17.86 11.02 1.26
C GLY A 36 -18.06 9.91 0.22
N ILE A 37 -16.98 9.19 -0.14
CA ILE A 37 -17.01 8.13 -1.15
C ILE A 37 -17.37 6.84 -0.44
N THR A 38 -18.61 6.40 -0.64
CA THR A 38 -19.17 5.20 -0.04
C THR A 38 -19.87 4.33 -1.08
N GLY A 39 -19.97 3.03 -0.79
CA GLY A 39 -20.51 2.03 -1.72
C GLY A 39 -19.46 1.50 -2.69
N ALA A 40 -19.52 0.19 -2.96
CA ALA A 40 -18.50 -0.52 -3.73
C ALA A 40 -18.27 0.09 -5.12
N ASP A 41 -19.33 0.40 -5.85
CA ASP A 41 -19.21 0.94 -7.21
C ASP A 41 -18.57 2.34 -7.23
N ASN A 42 -18.92 3.19 -6.24
CA ASN A 42 -18.33 4.52 -6.12
C ASN A 42 -16.84 4.46 -5.77
N ILE A 43 -16.46 3.55 -4.88
CA ILE A 43 -15.06 3.34 -4.49
C ILE A 43 -14.25 2.85 -5.70
N ILE A 44 -14.76 1.88 -6.45
CA ILE A 44 -14.13 1.37 -7.68
C ILE A 44 -13.95 2.50 -8.70
N ALA A 45 -15.02 3.24 -8.97
CA ALA A 45 -14.96 4.38 -9.90
C ALA A 45 -13.97 5.46 -9.46
N HIS A 46 -13.82 5.65 -8.15
CA HIS A 46 -12.87 6.61 -7.60
C HIS A 46 -11.41 6.16 -7.77
N TYR A 47 -11.10 4.87 -7.54
CA TYR A 47 -9.77 4.33 -7.83
C TYR A 47 -9.37 4.53 -9.30
N VAL A 48 -10.29 4.28 -10.23
CA VAL A 48 -10.03 4.50 -11.66
C VAL A 48 -9.72 5.97 -11.94
N LYS A 49 -10.48 6.91 -11.36
CA LYS A 49 -10.20 8.35 -11.48
C LYS A 49 -8.83 8.75 -10.93
N ILE A 50 -8.41 8.17 -9.81
CA ILE A 50 -7.05 8.41 -9.28
C ILE A 50 -6.00 7.91 -10.28
N CYS A 51 -6.16 6.70 -10.83
CA CYS A 51 -5.25 6.17 -11.83
C CYS A 51 -5.18 7.02 -13.11
N GLU A 52 -6.29 7.65 -13.51
CA GLU A 52 -6.33 8.56 -14.67
C GLU A 52 -5.63 9.91 -14.42
N LEU A 53 -5.44 10.29 -13.14
CA LEU A 53 -4.79 11.56 -12.76
C LEU A 53 -3.28 11.47 -12.62
N VAL A 54 -2.73 10.27 -12.38
CA VAL A 54 -1.31 10.09 -12.08
C VAL A 54 -0.69 9.00 -12.96
N ASP A 55 0.59 9.14 -13.28
CA ASP A 55 1.34 8.12 -14.01
C ASP A 55 1.99 7.06 -13.11
N GLY A 56 1.78 7.15 -11.80
CA GLY A 56 2.42 6.31 -10.78
C GLY A 56 1.50 5.21 -10.22
N ASP A 57 2.05 4.46 -9.29
CA ASP A 57 1.33 3.37 -8.62
C ASP A 57 0.24 3.90 -7.68
N VAL A 58 -0.91 3.21 -7.65
CA VAL A 58 -2.06 3.55 -6.80
C VAL A 58 -2.37 2.40 -5.87
N SER A 59 -2.14 2.57 -4.58
CA SER A 59 -2.44 1.55 -3.56
C SER A 59 -3.93 1.54 -3.23
N ALA A 60 -4.59 0.42 -3.52
CA ALA A 60 -6.00 0.15 -3.23
C ALA A 60 -6.13 -0.95 -2.17
N GLU A 61 -6.73 -0.64 -1.02
CA GLU A 61 -6.73 -1.51 0.15
C GLU A 61 -7.94 -2.44 0.19
N VAL A 62 -7.69 -3.73 0.49
CA VAL A 62 -8.72 -4.72 0.79
C VAL A 62 -9.30 -4.46 2.19
N ILE A 63 -10.56 -4.86 2.39
CA ILE A 63 -11.29 -4.72 3.67
C ILE A 63 -11.30 -6.03 4.44
N SER A 64 -11.37 -7.16 3.73
CA SER A 64 -11.38 -8.50 4.34
C SER A 64 -10.12 -8.77 5.15
N THR A 65 -10.27 -9.56 6.22
CA THR A 65 -9.18 -9.93 7.13
C THR A 65 -8.82 -11.42 7.06
N ASP A 66 -9.55 -12.20 6.30
CA ASP A 66 -9.29 -13.61 6.00
C ASP A 66 -8.69 -13.76 4.60
N PHE A 67 -7.98 -14.87 4.38
CA PHE A 67 -7.26 -15.14 3.13
C PHE A 67 -8.16 -15.12 1.89
N ASP A 68 -9.28 -15.84 1.93
CA ASP A 68 -10.16 -16.00 0.76
C ASP A 68 -10.83 -14.68 0.38
N GLY A 69 -11.27 -13.91 1.37
CA GLY A 69 -11.82 -12.57 1.19
C GLY A 69 -10.79 -11.61 0.59
N MET A 70 -9.56 -11.57 1.14
CA MET A 70 -8.49 -10.73 0.61
C MET A 70 -8.15 -11.08 -0.85
N VAL A 71 -8.13 -12.37 -1.19
CA VAL A 71 -7.87 -12.82 -2.56
C VAL A 71 -8.98 -12.35 -3.49
N ALA A 72 -10.25 -12.57 -3.12
CA ALA A 72 -11.39 -12.20 -3.96
C ALA A 72 -11.49 -10.67 -4.18
N GLU A 73 -11.22 -9.87 -3.14
CA GLU A 73 -11.20 -8.41 -3.24
C GLU A 73 -9.98 -7.92 -4.03
N GLY A 74 -8.80 -8.44 -3.72
CA GLY A 74 -7.55 -8.00 -4.34
C GLY A 74 -7.48 -8.30 -5.83
N GLU A 75 -8.00 -9.45 -6.30
CA GLU A 75 -8.10 -9.75 -7.73
C GLU A 75 -9.02 -8.76 -8.46
N LYS A 76 -10.14 -8.38 -7.84
CA LYS A 76 -11.04 -7.35 -8.40
C LYS A 76 -10.34 -5.99 -8.48
N LEU A 77 -9.65 -5.58 -7.41
CA LEU A 77 -8.91 -4.33 -7.39
C LEU A 77 -7.80 -4.31 -8.44
N ALA A 78 -6.99 -5.35 -8.52
CA ALA A 78 -5.90 -5.46 -9.50
C ALA A 78 -6.39 -5.42 -10.95
N ALA A 79 -7.61 -5.89 -11.22
CA ALA A 79 -8.20 -5.87 -12.55
C ALA A 79 -8.71 -4.49 -12.99
N LEU A 80 -8.80 -3.49 -12.08
CA LEU A 80 -9.33 -2.17 -12.42
C LEU A 80 -8.39 -1.37 -13.31
N HIS A 81 -7.10 -1.41 -13.03
CA HIS A 81 -6.11 -0.63 -13.76
C HIS A 81 -4.69 -1.20 -13.56
N PRO A 82 -3.79 -1.14 -14.55
CA PRO A 82 -2.40 -1.62 -14.42
C PRO A 82 -1.57 -0.94 -13.32
N GLN A 83 -1.92 0.28 -12.94
CA GLN A 83 -1.27 1.03 -11.85
C GLN A 83 -1.70 0.58 -10.45
N ILE A 84 -2.74 -0.23 -10.33
CA ILE A 84 -3.20 -0.68 -9.02
C ILE A 84 -2.17 -1.61 -8.38
N VAL A 85 -1.86 -1.28 -7.13
CA VAL A 85 -1.09 -2.09 -6.18
C VAL A 85 -2.03 -2.46 -5.04
N VAL A 86 -2.27 -3.75 -4.85
CA VAL A 86 -3.21 -4.23 -3.84
C VAL A 86 -2.62 -4.05 -2.45
N LYS A 87 -3.25 -3.23 -1.61
CA LYS A 87 -2.78 -2.95 -0.26
C LYS A 87 -3.37 -3.98 0.72
N ILE A 88 -2.49 -4.67 1.44
CA ILE A 88 -2.79 -5.84 2.27
C ILE A 88 -2.27 -5.62 3.69
N PRO A 89 -3.08 -5.83 4.75
CA PRO A 89 -2.62 -5.67 6.13
C PRO A 89 -1.61 -6.74 6.54
N MET A 90 -0.64 -6.35 7.39
CA MET A 90 0.39 -7.25 7.93
C MET A 90 -0.17 -8.16 9.02
N ILE A 91 -0.95 -9.14 8.62
CA ILE A 91 -1.50 -10.21 9.44
C ILE A 91 -1.16 -11.58 8.82
N LYS A 92 -1.39 -12.66 9.55
CA LYS A 92 -1.04 -14.03 9.10
C LYS A 92 -1.61 -14.35 7.72
N ASP A 93 -2.90 -14.10 7.52
CA ASP A 93 -3.56 -14.34 6.23
C ASP A 93 -3.17 -13.31 5.17
N GLY A 94 -2.81 -12.09 5.57
CA GLY A 94 -2.24 -11.07 4.70
C GLY A 94 -0.90 -11.52 4.08
N VAL A 95 0.00 -12.12 4.86
CA VAL A 95 1.27 -12.67 4.34
C VAL A 95 1.01 -13.78 3.32
N LYS A 96 0.02 -14.64 3.56
CA LYS A 96 -0.39 -15.67 2.58
C LYS A 96 -0.95 -15.05 1.30
N ALA A 97 -1.80 -14.00 1.43
CA ALA A 97 -2.37 -13.28 0.30
C ALA A 97 -1.30 -12.58 -0.53
N ILE A 98 -0.32 -11.92 0.10
CA ILE A 98 0.83 -11.31 -0.57
C ILE A 98 1.58 -12.38 -1.39
N LYS A 99 1.86 -13.56 -0.80
CA LYS A 99 2.53 -14.64 -1.52
C LYS A 99 1.73 -15.15 -2.70
N TYR A 100 0.41 -15.28 -2.54
CA TYR A 100 -0.50 -15.67 -3.62
C TYR A 100 -0.46 -14.66 -4.77
N PHE A 101 -0.58 -13.35 -4.48
CA PHE A 101 -0.53 -12.31 -5.48
C PHE A 101 0.82 -12.21 -6.17
N SER A 102 1.92 -12.32 -5.42
CA SER A 102 3.28 -12.35 -5.97
C SER A 102 3.45 -13.49 -7.00
N ASN A 103 2.93 -14.68 -6.72
CA ASN A 103 2.98 -15.81 -7.65
C ASN A 103 2.15 -15.59 -8.94
N LYS A 104 1.18 -14.68 -8.89
CA LYS A 104 0.35 -14.26 -10.03
C LYS A 104 0.87 -13.00 -10.75
N GLY A 105 1.98 -12.43 -10.31
CA GLY A 105 2.50 -11.19 -10.86
C GLY A 105 1.68 -9.94 -10.49
N ILE A 106 0.79 -10.05 -9.48
CA ILE A 106 0.02 -8.93 -8.95
C ILE A 106 0.85 -8.24 -7.89
N ARG A 107 1.05 -6.92 -8.05
CA ARG A 107 1.83 -6.11 -7.12
C ARG A 107 1.07 -5.83 -5.83
N THR A 108 1.78 -5.85 -4.69
CA THR A 108 1.19 -5.64 -3.37
C THR A 108 1.95 -4.60 -2.55
N ASN A 109 1.22 -3.89 -1.69
CA ASN A 109 1.75 -3.01 -0.65
C ASN A 109 1.32 -3.57 0.73
N CYS A 110 2.29 -4.06 1.50
CA CYS A 110 2.01 -4.56 2.85
C CYS A 110 1.91 -3.40 3.83
N THR A 111 0.72 -3.15 4.37
CA THR A 111 0.45 -2.06 5.32
C THR A 111 0.38 -2.55 6.77
N LEU A 112 0.34 -1.62 7.73
CA LEU A 112 0.33 -1.88 9.17
C LEU A 112 1.60 -2.63 9.60
N VAL A 113 2.75 -2.18 9.10
CA VAL A 113 4.05 -2.72 9.48
C VAL A 113 4.62 -1.91 10.65
N PHE A 114 4.92 -2.58 11.76
CA PHE A 114 5.39 -1.98 13.01
C PHE A 114 6.74 -2.54 13.48
N SER A 115 7.35 -3.46 12.73
CA SER A 115 8.67 -4.00 13.05
C SER A 115 9.42 -4.45 11.82
N ALA A 116 10.76 -4.49 11.89
CA ALA A 116 11.61 -5.01 10.82
C ALA A 116 11.34 -6.50 10.54
N GLY A 117 10.97 -7.28 11.55
CA GLY A 117 10.58 -8.69 11.37
C GLY A 117 9.31 -8.85 10.52
N GLN A 118 8.31 -7.98 10.72
CA GLN A 118 7.11 -7.93 9.88
C GLN A 118 7.47 -7.54 8.43
N ALA A 119 8.29 -6.52 8.26
CA ALA A 119 8.76 -6.08 6.95
C ALA A 119 9.53 -7.21 6.21
N LEU A 120 10.38 -7.94 6.92
CA LEU A 120 11.09 -9.11 6.38
C LEU A 120 10.13 -10.20 5.88
N LEU A 121 9.07 -10.50 6.64
CA LEU A 121 8.05 -11.47 6.22
C LEU A 121 7.32 -11.00 4.95
N ALA A 122 6.97 -9.71 4.88
CA ALA A 122 6.32 -9.12 3.70
C ALA A 122 7.22 -9.21 2.46
N ALA A 123 8.51 -8.85 2.59
CA ALA A 123 9.47 -8.93 1.50
C ALA A 123 9.70 -10.38 1.04
N LYS A 124 9.84 -11.32 2.00
CA LYS A 124 9.98 -12.75 1.70
C LYS A 124 8.73 -13.33 1.02
N ALA A 125 7.54 -12.79 1.30
CA ALA A 125 6.31 -13.15 0.61
C ALA A 125 6.23 -12.57 -0.81
N GLY A 126 7.06 -11.58 -1.14
CA GLY A 126 7.13 -10.95 -2.46
C GLY A 126 6.33 -9.64 -2.57
N ALA A 127 6.15 -8.91 -1.47
CA ALA A 127 5.55 -7.59 -1.51
C ALA A 127 6.40 -6.63 -2.36
N THR A 128 5.73 -5.80 -3.18
CA THR A 128 6.39 -4.72 -3.95
C THR A 128 6.76 -3.57 -3.05
N TYR A 129 5.85 -3.24 -2.12
CA TYR A 129 6.02 -2.18 -1.13
C TYR A 129 5.71 -2.68 0.28
N VAL A 130 6.31 -2.01 1.26
CA VAL A 130 5.88 -2.05 2.66
C VAL A 130 5.62 -0.63 3.15
N SER A 131 4.56 -0.45 3.93
CA SER A 131 4.19 0.83 4.55
C SER A 131 4.37 0.73 6.07
N PRO A 132 5.52 1.13 6.63
CA PRO A 132 5.75 1.20 8.06
C PRO A 132 4.94 2.33 8.70
N PHE A 133 4.37 2.06 9.87
CA PHE A 133 3.54 3.05 10.59
C PHE A 133 4.36 3.80 11.63
N ILE A 134 5.28 4.66 11.16
CA ILE A 134 6.22 5.38 12.01
C ILE A 134 5.52 6.33 12.98
N GLY A 135 4.52 7.08 12.53
CA GLY A 135 3.79 8.00 13.40
C GLY A 135 3.08 7.30 14.56
N ARG A 136 2.61 6.06 14.38
CA ARG A 136 2.03 5.27 15.47
C ARG A 136 3.05 4.81 16.50
N LEU A 137 4.30 4.62 16.10
CA LEU A 137 5.40 4.35 17.03
C LEU A 137 5.76 5.62 17.80
N ASP A 138 5.81 6.77 17.14
CA ASP A 138 6.05 8.06 17.79
C ASP A 138 4.96 8.38 18.83
N ASP A 139 3.70 8.07 18.54
CA ASP A 139 2.56 8.23 19.47
C ASP A 139 2.76 7.49 20.81
N ILE A 140 3.56 6.42 20.82
CA ILE A 140 3.88 5.61 22.01
C ILE A 140 5.32 5.81 22.49
N SER A 141 5.94 6.93 22.12
CA SER A 141 7.31 7.30 22.50
C SER A 141 8.40 6.31 22.03
N THR A 142 8.16 5.66 20.89
CA THR A 142 9.14 4.82 20.18
C THR A 142 9.59 5.57 18.94
N ASP A 143 10.90 5.61 18.68
CA ASP A 143 11.43 6.29 17.49
C ASP A 143 11.00 5.56 16.20
N GLY A 144 10.08 6.18 15.46
CA GLY A 144 9.54 5.62 14.21
C GLY A 144 10.58 5.58 13.09
N LEU A 145 11.55 6.51 13.05
CA LEU A 145 12.60 6.52 12.04
C LEU A 145 13.57 5.36 12.23
N GLN A 146 13.82 4.91 13.46
CA GLN A 146 14.63 3.73 13.71
C GLN A 146 14.06 2.50 13.01
N LEU A 147 12.72 2.36 12.93
CA LEU A 147 12.10 1.27 12.19
C LEU A 147 12.47 1.32 10.69
N ILE A 148 12.53 2.50 10.08
CA ILE A 148 12.95 2.65 8.67
C ILE A 148 14.39 2.21 8.49
N GLU A 149 15.30 2.63 9.38
CA GLU A 149 16.71 2.25 9.35
C GLU A 149 16.88 0.73 9.46
N ASP A 150 16.18 0.11 10.40
CA ASP A 150 16.22 -1.34 10.63
C ASP A 150 15.71 -2.13 9.41
N ILE A 151 14.58 -1.70 8.81
CA ILE A 151 14.04 -2.32 7.60
C ILE A 151 15.03 -2.18 6.45
N LYS A 152 15.55 -0.96 6.25
CA LYS A 152 16.53 -0.67 5.18
C LYS A 152 17.77 -1.56 5.32
N LEU A 153 18.32 -1.67 6.53
CA LEU A 153 19.47 -2.52 6.83
C LEU A 153 19.19 -3.98 6.48
N VAL A 154 18.03 -4.50 6.87
CA VAL A 154 17.63 -5.89 6.56
C VAL A 154 17.49 -6.08 5.05
N TYR A 155 16.83 -5.16 4.36
CA TYR A 155 16.59 -5.28 2.93
C TYR A 155 17.89 -5.23 2.12
N ASP A 156 18.78 -4.30 2.45
CA ASP A 156 20.08 -4.16 1.79
C ASP A 156 20.96 -5.40 2.03
N ASN A 157 21.01 -5.90 3.29
CA ASN A 157 21.84 -7.02 3.66
C ASN A 157 21.44 -8.34 2.96
N TYR A 158 20.15 -8.52 2.70
CA TYR A 158 19.62 -9.74 2.06
C TYR A 158 19.20 -9.54 0.60
N GLY A 159 19.39 -8.35 0.02
CA GLY A 159 19.11 -8.07 -1.38
C GLY A 159 17.62 -8.12 -1.72
N TYR A 160 16.74 -7.65 -0.83
CA TYR A 160 15.32 -7.53 -1.14
C TYR A 160 15.03 -6.29 -1.99
N GLU A 161 14.25 -6.46 -3.05
CA GLU A 161 13.82 -5.36 -3.94
C GLU A 161 12.56 -4.63 -3.44
N THR A 162 11.94 -5.14 -2.38
CA THR A 162 10.75 -4.52 -1.76
C THR A 162 11.07 -3.09 -1.31
N GLN A 163 10.27 -2.13 -1.73
CA GLN A 163 10.48 -0.72 -1.44
C GLN A 163 9.77 -0.31 -0.15
N ILE A 164 10.41 0.57 0.61
CA ILE A 164 9.84 1.16 1.83
C ILE A 164 9.08 2.42 1.41
N LEU A 165 7.81 2.50 1.78
CA LEU A 165 6.90 3.56 1.40
C LEU A 165 6.34 4.28 2.63
#